data_5a6bf227551dd2781e645ba26467e967
#
_entry.id   5a6bf227551dd2781e645ba26467e967
#
_cell.length_a   1.000
_cell.length_b   1.000
_cell.length_c   1.000
_cell.angle_alpha   90.00
_cell.angle_beta   90.00
_cell.angle_gamma   90.00
#
_symmetry.space_group_name_H-M   'P 1'
#
loop_
_entity.id
_entity.type
_entity.pdbx_description
1 polymer ?
#
loop_
_entity_poly.entity_id
_entity_poly.type
_entity_poly.pdbx_seq_one_letter_code
_entity_poly.pdbx_strand_id
1 'polypeptide(L)'
;MDWRSIKFDWNRARAFLVTAEEGSLSRAAKALDTTQPTLSRQVAALERDLGVQLFERTGRGLVLTPAGLELCEHARAMGAAAGRVSLSATGLSEAVTGTIRIAVSEVTAAFQLPAIIARLRRLEPEIDIELSVSNASSDLQRREADIAVRMYRPSQPELIARKIKDVPIHLYAANTYLAENGFPETQDDLRRMTLIGFDSSDDLVDALRLLGLDLARSAFRIRTDNQLAAWALVKAGAGIGMMLAEIGDKEPSVARAMPSLGPIVVPMWLTSHRELQTSRRVRLVYDFLADALAN
;
A
#
# COMPACT_ATOMS: atom_id res chain seq x y z
N MET A 1 18.03 20.29 27.32
CA MET A 1 18.52 18.99 26.83
C MET A 1 20.04 19.02 26.88
N ASP A 2 20.68 18.09 27.58
CA ASP A 2 22.14 18.01 27.57
C ASP A 2 22.62 17.19 26.39
N TRP A 3 23.08 17.86 25.33
CA TRP A 3 23.56 17.24 24.10
C TRP A 3 24.81 16.37 24.31
N ARG A 4 25.54 16.56 25.42
CA ARG A 4 26.74 15.77 25.75
C ARG A 4 26.42 14.36 26.21
N SER A 5 25.16 14.11 26.61
CA SER A 5 24.71 12.78 27.02
C SER A 5 24.40 11.86 25.85
N ILE A 6 24.25 12.41 24.63
CA ILE A 6 23.99 11.61 23.42
C ILE A 6 25.34 11.14 22.86
N LYS A 7 25.66 9.86 23.08
CA LYS A 7 26.98 9.28 22.76
C LYS A 7 27.01 8.45 21.46
N PHE A 8 25.98 8.53 20.62
CA PHE A 8 25.92 7.76 19.39
C PHE A 8 25.65 8.65 18.17
N ASP A 9 26.09 8.20 16.98
CA ASP A 9 25.83 8.85 15.69
C ASP A 9 24.45 8.39 15.14
N TRP A 10 23.66 9.36 14.65
CA TRP A 10 22.38 9.11 14.02
C TRP A 10 22.48 8.13 12.83
N ASN A 11 23.51 8.21 12.01
CA ASN A 11 23.69 7.32 10.87
C ASN A 11 23.86 5.86 11.32
N ARG A 12 24.48 5.62 12.51
CA ARG A 12 24.59 4.29 13.08
C ARG A 12 23.25 3.77 13.59
N ALA A 13 22.44 4.63 14.23
CA ALA A 13 21.08 4.29 14.65
C ALA A 13 20.18 4.00 13.44
N ARG A 14 20.31 4.76 12.36
CA ARG A 14 19.64 4.50 11.07
C ARG A 14 20.07 3.17 10.47
N ALA A 15 21.35 2.86 10.46
CA ALA A 15 21.88 1.58 9.97
C ALA A 15 21.30 0.39 10.76
N PHE A 16 21.23 0.51 12.08
CA PHE A 16 20.59 -0.47 12.95
C PHE A 16 19.10 -0.63 12.62
N LEU A 17 18.33 0.46 12.58
CA LEU A 17 16.89 0.46 12.30
C LEU A 17 16.58 -0.25 10.97
N VAL A 18 17.24 0.17 9.89
CA VAL A 18 17.00 -0.43 8.55
C VAL A 18 17.42 -1.90 8.53
N THR A 19 18.49 -2.29 9.27
CA THR A 19 18.88 -3.69 9.37
C THR A 19 17.82 -4.53 10.11
N ALA A 20 17.20 -3.98 11.15
CA ALA A 20 16.11 -4.62 11.89
C ALA A 20 14.86 -4.79 11.02
N GLU A 21 14.49 -3.77 10.26
CA GLU A 21 13.30 -3.79 9.39
C GLU A 21 13.47 -4.72 8.17
N GLU A 22 14.64 -4.70 7.54
CA GLU A 22 14.95 -5.57 6.41
C GLU A 22 15.29 -7.02 6.82
N GLY A 23 15.56 -7.26 8.10
CA GLY A 23 15.89 -8.58 8.65
C GLY A 23 17.20 -9.18 8.10
N SER A 24 18.00 -8.41 7.33
CA SER A 24 19.32 -8.82 6.86
C SER A 24 20.20 -7.62 6.50
N LEU A 25 21.52 -7.73 6.80
CA LEU A 25 22.50 -6.71 6.45
C LEU A 25 22.62 -6.48 4.93
N SER A 26 22.42 -7.51 4.12
CA SER A 26 22.53 -7.38 2.66
C SER A 26 21.34 -6.60 2.07
N ARG A 27 20.12 -6.85 2.53
CA ARG A 27 18.93 -6.10 2.12
C ARG A 27 18.98 -4.66 2.62
N ALA A 28 19.35 -4.46 3.87
CA ALA A 28 19.52 -3.14 4.47
C ALA A 28 20.60 -2.31 3.74
N ALA A 29 21.71 -2.92 3.34
CA ALA A 29 22.75 -2.26 2.56
C ALA A 29 22.23 -1.78 1.21
N LYS A 30 21.42 -2.58 0.52
CA LYS A 30 20.75 -2.20 -0.72
C LYS A 30 19.75 -1.05 -0.49
N ALA A 31 18.95 -1.11 0.58
CA ALA A 31 17.98 -0.07 0.91
C ALA A 31 18.64 1.29 1.24
N LEU A 32 19.87 1.27 1.77
CA LEU A 32 20.63 2.47 2.12
C LEU A 32 21.67 2.90 1.07
N ASP A 33 21.67 2.28 -0.10
CA ASP A 33 22.64 2.50 -1.17
C ASP A 33 24.10 2.47 -0.65
N THR A 34 24.42 1.41 0.10
CA THR A 34 25.75 1.21 0.71
C THR A 34 26.20 -0.25 0.58
N THR A 35 27.40 -0.55 1.10
CA THR A 35 27.92 -1.91 1.09
C THR A 35 27.64 -2.63 2.42
N GLN A 36 27.39 -3.94 2.35
CA GLN A 36 27.18 -4.77 3.56
C GLN A 36 28.32 -4.64 4.60
N PRO A 37 29.62 -4.63 4.23
CA PRO A 37 30.70 -4.43 5.20
C PRO A 37 30.64 -3.06 5.90
N THR A 38 30.26 -2.01 5.18
CA THR A 38 30.10 -0.66 5.74
C THR A 38 28.95 -0.63 6.74
N LEU A 39 27.81 -1.19 6.36
CA LEU A 39 26.64 -1.27 7.24
C LEU A 39 26.92 -2.10 8.50
N SER A 40 27.57 -3.25 8.35
CA SER A 40 27.97 -4.10 9.47
C SER A 40 28.87 -3.37 10.48
N ARG A 41 29.83 -2.56 9.96
CA ARG A 41 30.69 -1.74 10.83
C ARG A 41 29.91 -0.65 11.56
N GLN A 42 28.93 -0.02 10.90
CA GLN A 42 28.06 0.99 11.53
C GLN A 42 27.22 0.41 12.67
N VAL A 43 26.61 -0.75 12.45
CA VAL A 43 25.84 -1.46 13.48
C VAL A 43 26.75 -1.86 14.66
N ALA A 44 27.90 -2.49 14.40
CA ALA A 44 28.86 -2.86 15.43
C ALA A 44 29.44 -1.65 16.18
N ALA A 45 29.56 -0.49 15.53
CA ALA A 45 29.95 0.74 16.19
C ALA A 45 28.85 1.26 17.13
N LEU A 46 27.58 1.17 16.73
CA LEU A 46 26.45 1.54 17.60
C LEU A 46 26.42 0.65 18.86
N GLU A 47 26.59 -0.66 18.70
CA GLU A 47 26.63 -1.60 19.82
C GLU A 47 27.74 -1.27 20.83
N ARG A 48 28.92 -0.87 20.30
CA ARG A 48 30.02 -0.42 21.16
C ARG A 48 29.74 0.92 21.85
N ASP A 49 29.15 1.89 21.16
CA ASP A 49 28.83 3.21 21.72
C ASP A 49 27.80 3.09 22.86
N LEU A 50 26.87 2.16 22.71
CA LEU A 50 25.79 1.93 23.67
C LEU A 50 26.15 0.87 24.73
N GLY A 51 27.20 0.07 24.51
CA GLY A 51 27.62 -0.99 25.41
C GLY A 51 26.68 -2.19 25.47
N VAL A 52 25.83 -2.39 24.43
CA VAL A 52 24.86 -3.48 24.38
C VAL A 52 24.87 -4.15 23.01
N GLN A 53 24.61 -5.45 22.95
CA GLN A 53 24.37 -6.15 21.70
C GLN A 53 22.92 -5.95 21.26
N LEU A 54 22.72 -5.62 20.00
CA LEU A 54 21.41 -5.34 19.39
C LEU A 54 20.93 -6.50 18.54
N PHE A 55 21.86 -7.30 17.99
CA PHE A 55 21.56 -8.46 17.18
C PHE A 55 22.28 -9.72 17.66
N GLU A 56 21.61 -10.85 17.51
CA GLU A 56 22.17 -12.19 17.65
C GLU A 56 22.18 -12.90 16.28
N ARG A 57 23.25 -13.67 16.02
CA ARG A 57 23.33 -14.54 14.85
C ARG A 57 22.76 -15.90 15.22
N THR A 58 21.70 -16.30 14.54
CA THR A 58 21.11 -17.63 14.66
C THR A 58 21.31 -18.40 13.36
N GLY A 59 21.07 -19.70 13.37
CA GLY A 59 21.09 -20.52 12.15
C GLY A 59 20.06 -20.08 11.07
N ARG A 60 19.10 -19.22 11.43
CA ARG A 60 18.07 -18.66 10.56
C ARG A 60 18.36 -17.22 10.12
N GLY A 61 19.47 -16.62 10.54
CA GLY A 61 19.85 -15.25 10.18
C GLY A 61 20.10 -14.33 11.39
N LEU A 62 19.83 -13.06 11.22
CA LEU A 62 20.03 -12.01 12.20
C LEU A 62 18.71 -11.74 12.97
N VAL A 63 18.73 -11.83 14.28
CA VAL A 63 17.56 -11.64 15.15
C VAL A 63 17.87 -10.54 16.19
N LEU A 64 16.89 -9.71 16.52
CA LEU A 64 17.03 -8.69 17.55
C LEU A 64 17.14 -9.33 18.95
N THR A 65 18.07 -8.82 19.77
CA THR A 65 18.12 -9.09 21.20
C THR A 65 16.97 -8.36 21.94
N PRO A 66 16.70 -8.66 23.21
CA PRO A 66 15.76 -7.86 24.01
C PRO A 66 16.11 -6.37 24.03
N ALA A 67 17.40 -6.01 24.19
CA ALA A 67 17.86 -4.63 24.09
C ALA A 67 17.67 -4.05 22.67
N GLY A 68 17.89 -4.87 21.64
CA GLY A 68 17.62 -4.48 20.24
C GLY A 68 16.15 -4.20 19.99
N LEU A 69 15.22 -4.99 20.56
CA LEU A 69 13.78 -4.76 20.44
C LEU A 69 13.38 -3.42 21.05
N GLU A 70 13.82 -3.15 22.29
CA GLU A 70 13.54 -1.89 23.00
C GLU A 70 14.11 -0.68 22.22
N LEU A 71 15.37 -0.78 21.79
CA LEU A 71 16.03 0.30 21.06
C LEU A 71 15.42 0.53 19.67
N CYS A 72 14.87 -0.49 19.03
CA CYS A 72 14.22 -0.40 17.73
C CYS A 72 13.03 0.57 17.76
N GLU A 73 12.24 0.58 18.84
CA GLU A 73 11.13 1.52 19.01
C GLU A 73 11.62 2.97 19.07
N HIS A 74 12.69 3.23 19.84
CA HIS A 74 13.29 4.57 19.92
C HIS A 74 13.94 5.00 18.60
N ALA A 75 14.66 4.09 17.93
CA ALA A 75 15.25 4.36 16.62
C ALA A 75 14.19 4.65 15.57
N ARG A 76 13.06 3.95 15.61
CA ARG A 76 11.90 4.19 14.73
C ARG A 76 11.30 5.58 14.96
N ALA A 77 11.13 6.00 16.23
CA ALA A 77 10.67 7.35 16.57
C ALA A 77 11.63 8.44 16.07
N MET A 78 12.95 8.22 16.17
CA MET A 78 13.97 9.13 15.60
C MET A 78 13.90 9.17 14.06
N GLY A 79 13.78 8.03 13.40
CA GLY A 79 13.61 7.93 11.94
C GLY A 79 12.37 8.69 11.48
N ALA A 80 11.28 8.55 12.22
CA ALA A 80 10.06 9.29 12.01
C ALA A 80 10.25 10.82 12.12
N ALA A 81 11.01 11.27 13.14
CA ALA A 81 11.32 12.68 13.31
C ALA A 81 12.22 13.23 12.19
N ALA A 82 13.27 12.49 11.80
CA ALA A 82 14.15 12.86 10.69
C ALA A 82 13.38 12.96 9.36
N GLY A 83 12.45 12.01 9.12
CA GLY A 83 11.54 12.08 7.97
C GLY A 83 10.66 13.34 7.98
N ARG A 84 10.13 13.76 9.15
CA ARG A 84 9.37 15.02 9.26
C ARG A 84 10.22 16.24 8.89
N VAL A 85 11.48 16.29 9.31
CA VAL A 85 12.39 17.39 8.94
C VAL A 85 12.54 17.46 7.41
N SER A 86 12.76 16.31 6.74
CA SER A 86 12.86 16.26 5.28
C SER A 86 11.55 16.70 4.60
N LEU A 87 10.40 16.23 5.10
CA LEU A 87 9.08 16.62 4.59
C LEU A 87 8.81 18.12 4.79
N SER A 88 9.14 18.68 5.96
CA SER A 88 8.99 20.11 6.22
C SER A 88 9.85 20.94 5.27
N ALA A 89 11.08 20.52 5.00
CA ALA A 89 11.96 21.18 4.03
C ALA A 89 11.35 21.14 2.61
N THR A 90 10.80 20.00 2.20
CA THR A 90 10.08 19.86 0.92
C THR A 90 8.81 20.71 0.89
N GLY A 91 8.07 20.73 2.00
CA GLY A 91 6.85 21.52 2.14
C GLY A 91 7.05 23.04 2.01
N LEU A 92 8.23 23.55 2.33
CA LEU A 92 8.60 24.96 2.17
C LEU A 92 8.97 25.33 0.73
N SER A 93 9.08 24.37 -0.19
CA SER A 93 9.43 24.63 -1.58
C SER A 93 8.23 25.17 -2.36
N GLU A 94 8.39 26.36 -2.93
CA GLU A 94 7.42 26.96 -3.85
C GLU A 94 7.57 26.45 -5.30
N ALA A 95 8.58 25.66 -5.59
CA ALA A 95 8.82 25.10 -6.92
C ALA A 95 7.71 24.10 -7.30
N VAL A 96 7.18 24.23 -8.50
CA VAL A 96 6.22 23.27 -9.08
C VAL A 96 6.94 22.10 -9.74
N THR A 97 8.25 22.20 -9.94
CA THR A 97 9.11 21.19 -10.59
C THR A 97 9.55 20.07 -9.64
N GLY A 98 9.94 18.92 -10.21
CA GLY A 98 10.53 17.77 -9.50
C GLY A 98 9.55 16.61 -9.30
N THR A 99 9.98 15.61 -8.56
CA THR A 99 9.27 14.32 -8.44
C THR A 99 8.14 14.38 -7.41
N ILE A 100 7.01 13.74 -7.75
CA ILE A 100 5.91 13.37 -6.85
C ILE A 100 5.75 11.86 -6.86
N ARG A 101 5.81 11.27 -5.68
CA ARG A 101 5.57 9.85 -5.49
C ARG A 101 4.13 9.60 -5.05
N ILE A 102 3.39 8.77 -5.83
CA ILE A 102 1.98 8.45 -5.60
C ILE A 102 1.85 6.96 -5.27
N ALA A 103 1.37 6.63 -4.07
CA ALA A 103 1.10 5.26 -3.66
C ALA A 103 -0.35 4.87 -3.93
N VAL A 104 -0.56 3.75 -4.61
CA VAL A 104 -1.88 3.28 -5.05
C VAL A 104 -1.98 1.76 -5.06
N SER A 105 -3.22 1.23 -5.06
CA SER A 105 -3.46 -0.18 -5.33
C SER A 105 -3.23 -0.54 -6.80
N GLU A 106 -3.02 -1.82 -7.08
CA GLU A 106 -2.81 -2.33 -8.45
C GLU A 106 -3.95 -1.98 -9.39
N VAL A 107 -5.19 -2.14 -8.95
CA VAL A 107 -6.39 -1.82 -9.75
C VAL A 107 -6.46 -0.33 -10.07
N THR A 108 -6.22 0.54 -9.08
CA THR A 108 -6.20 1.99 -9.29
C THR A 108 -5.08 2.38 -10.25
N ALA A 109 -3.88 1.80 -10.10
CA ALA A 109 -2.74 2.07 -10.98
C ALA A 109 -3.01 1.65 -12.44
N ALA A 110 -3.66 0.50 -12.64
CA ALA A 110 -3.86 -0.06 -13.97
C ALA A 110 -5.05 0.53 -14.74
N PHE A 111 -6.14 0.89 -14.05
CA PHE A 111 -7.39 1.23 -14.70
C PHE A 111 -7.83 2.69 -14.52
N GLN A 112 -7.50 3.33 -13.41
CA GLN A 112 -7.97 4.69 -13.12
C GLN A 112 -6.90 5.74 -13.38
N LEU A 113 -5.65 5.53 -12.93
CA LEU A 113 -4.59 6.53 -13.03
C LEU A 113 -4.04 6.78 -14.43
N PRO A 114 -3.97 5.86 -15.40
CA PRO A 114 -3.26 6.11 -16.65
C PRO A 114 -3.77 7.34 -17.40
N ALA A 115 -5.08 7.49 -17.58
CA ALA A 115 -5.67 8.66 -18.25
C ALA A 115 -5.46 9.96 -17.43
N ILE A 116 -5.55 9.86 -16.11
CA ILE A 116 -5.35 10.98 -15.18
C ILE A 116 -3.91 11.49 -15.26
N ILE A 117 -2.93 10.60 -15.19
CA ILE A 117 -1.51 10.93 -15.28
C ILE A 117 -1.16 11.48 -16.65
N ALA A 118 -1.69 10.89 -17.73
CA ALA A 118 -1.47 11.42 -19.07
C ALA A 118 -1.99 12.86 -19.22
N ARG A 119 -3.10 13.19 -18.56
CA ARG A 119 -3.64 14.57 -18.52
C ARG A 119 -2.76 15.48 -17.66
N LEU A 120 -2.34 15.03 -16.47
CA LEU A 120 -1.47 15.78 -15.57
C LEU A 120 -0.14 16.13 -16.25
N ARG A 121 0.50 15.17 -16.90
CA ARG A 121 1.78 15.37 -17.60
C ARG A 121 1.70 16.38 -18.75
N ARG A 122 0.53 16.53 -19.40
CA ARG A 122 0.33 17.59 -20.42
C ARG A 122 0.20 18.98 -19.81
N LEU A 123 -0.40 19.08 -18.60
CA LEU A 123 -0.61 20.34 -17.92
C LEU A 123 0.64 20.81 -17.18
N GLU A 124 1.35 19.87 -16.56
CA GLU A 124 2.50 20.11 -15.68
C GLU A 124 3.70 19.25 -16.14
N PRO A 125 4.36 19.61 -17.26
CA PRO A 125 5.45 18.82 -17.84
C PRO A 125 6.72 18.77 -16.97
N GLU A 126 6.87 19.71 -16.04
CA GLU A 126 8.02 19.80 -15.13
C GLU A 126 7.89 18.90 -13.88
N ILE A 127 6.72 18.22 -13.71
CA ILE A 127 6.51 17.30 -12.59
C ILE A 127 6.80 15.86 -13.05
N ASP A 128 7.77 15.22 -12.42
CA ASP A 128 8.01 13.79 -12.57
C ASP A 128 7.10 12.99 -11.65
N ILE A 129 6.53 11.89 -12.17
CA ILE A 129 5.61 11.03 -11.43
C ILE A 129 6.27 9.67 -11.18
N GLU A 130 6.36 9.29 -9.91
CA GLU A 130 6.71 7.94 -9.49
C GLU A 130 5.48 7.24 -8.90
N LEU A 131 5.13 6.07 -9.42
CA LEU A 131 4.05 5.25 -8.87
C LEU A 131 4.63 4.14 -7.97
N SER A 132 4.23 4.14 -6.70
CA SER A 132 4.42 3.02 -5.78
C SER A 132 3.15 2.19 -5.77
N VAL A 133 3.19 1.01 -6.40
CA VAL A 133 2.01 0.16 -6.58
C VAL A 133 2.06 -0.99 -5.61
N SER A 134 1.11 -1.02 -4.66
CA SER A 134 1.03 -2.06 -3.65
C SER A 134 -0.36 -2.13 -3.04
N ASN A 135 -0.84 -3.35 -2.77
CA ASN A 135 -2.07 -3.60 -2.03
C ASN A 135 -1.84 -3.67 -0.51
N ALA A 136 -0.58 -3.67 -0.06
CA ALA A 136 -0.24 -3.72 1.36
C ALA A 136 -0.54 -2.37 2.04
N SER A 137 -1.19 -2.43 3.21
CA SER A 137 -1.48 -1.24 4.03
C SER A 137 -0.24 -0.62 4.69
N SER A 138 0.90 -1.34 4.69
CA SER A 138 2.15 -0.95 5.34
C SER A 138 2.91 0.19 4.66
N ASP A 139 2.66 0.49 3.37
CA ASP A 139 3.46 1.43 2.60
C ASP A 139 3.30 2.90 3.04
N LEU A 140 2.15 3.27 3.62
CA LEU A 140 1.97 4.60 4.22
C LEU A 140 2.74 4.78 5.54
N GLN A 141 2.94 3.69 6.29
CA GLN A 141 3.71 3.75 7.55
C GLN A 141 5.19 3.98 7.29
N ARG A 142 5.71 3.61 6.13
CA ARG A 142 7.12 3.78 5.74
C ARG A 142 7.43 5.13 5.10
N ARG A 143 6.46 6.05 4.96
CA ARG A 143 6.64 7.38 4.33
C ARG A 143 7.21 7.34 2.92
N GLU A 144 6.81 6.33 2.15
CA GLU A 144 7.35 6.10 0.81
C GLU A 144 6.64 6.90 -0.30
N ALA A 145 5.59 7.68 0.04
CA ALA A 145 4.85 8.46 -0.93
C ALA A 145 4.45 9.85 -0.41
N ASP A 146 4.36 10.82 -1.31
CA ASP A 146 3.88 12.18 -1.05
C ASP A 146 2.35 12.22 -0.99
N ILE A 147 1.71 11.44 -1.86
CA ILE A 147 0.25 11.31 -1.97
C ILE A 147 -0.10 9.83 -2.05
N ALA A 148 -1.22 9.43 -1.43
CA ALA A 148 -1.71 8.06 -1.58
C ALA A 148 -3.22 8.01 -1.85
N VAL A 149 -3.65 7.08 -2.72
CA VAL A 149 -5.06 6.71 -2.93
C VAL A 149 -5.33 5.40 -2.21
N ARG A 150 -6.33 5.38 -1.34
CA ARG A 150 -6.64 4.21 -0.50
C ARG A 150 -8.14 3.92 -0.48
N MET A 151 -8.50 2.64 -0.39
CA MET A 151 -9.90 2.18 -0.28
C MET A 151 -10.33 2.00 1.18
N TYR A 152 -9.68 2.71 2.11
CA TYR A 152 -10.03 2.76 3.53
C TYR A 152 -9.61 4.11 4.11
N ARG A 153 -10.24 4.51 5.21
CA ARG A 153 -9.88 5.73 5.93
C ARG A 153 -8.56 5.52 6.69
N PRO A 154 -7.51 6.30 6.43
CA PRO A 154 -6.29 6.24 7.22
C PRO A 154 -6.54 6.75 8.64
N SER A 155 -5.84 6.13 9.60
CA SER A 155 -5.96 6.45 11.04
C SER A 155 -4.81 7.29 11.58
N GLN A 156 -3.78 7.53 10.77
CA GLN A 156 -2.57 8.23 11.20
C GLN A 156 -2.85 9.73 11.38
N PRO A 157 -2.54 10.33 12.56
CA PRO A 157 -2.88 11.72 12.85
C PRO A 157 -2.07 12.75 12.04
N GLU A 158 -0.91 12.35 11.51
CA GLU A 158 -0.04 13.18 10.67
C GLU A 158 -0.52 13.29 9.22
N LEU A 159 -1.50 12.46 8.82
CA LEU A 159 -2.05 12.49 7.47
C LEU A 159 -3.25 13.44 7.38
N ILE A 160 -3.32 14.16 6.27
CA ILE A 160 -4.54 14.80 5.81
C ILE A 160 -5.23 13.82 4.87
N ALA A 161 -6.51 13.54 5.12
CA ALA A 161 -7.30 12.60 4.35
C ALA A 161 -8.59 13.27 3.85
N ARG A 162 -8.84 13.19 2.54
CA ARG A 162 -10.08 13.61 1.89
C ARG A 162 -10.80 12.41 1.32
N LYS A 163 -12.05 12.18 1.71
CA LYS A 163 -12.91 11.19 1.06
C LYS A 163 -13.26 11.69 -0.34
N ILE A 164 -13.00 10.87 -1.35
CA ILE A 164 -13.26 11.20 -2.75
C ILE A 164 -14.65 10.74 -3.15
N LYS A 165 -14.91 9.43 -3.04
CA LYS A 165 -16.20 8.82 -3.36
C LYS A 165 -16.37 7.47 -2.64
N ASP A 166 -17.57 6.94 -2.69
CA ASP A 166 -17.85 5.55 -2.37
C ASP A 166 -17.79 4.73 -3.68
N VAL A 167 -17.06 3.62 -3.65
CA VAL A 167 -16.79 2.80 -4.83
C VAL A 167 -17.51 1.46 -4.68
N PRO A 168 -18.50 1.15 -5.54
CA PRO A 168 -19.17 -0.14 -5.52
C PRO A 168 -18.30 -1.22 -6.15
N ILE A 169 -18.28 -2.39 -5.52
CA ILE A 169 -17.62 -3.62 -5.96
C ILE A 169 -18.71 -4.68 -6.14
N HIS A 170 -18.67 -5.40 -7.26
CA HIS A 170 -19.57 -6.53 -7.51
C HIS A 170 -18.80 -7.81 -7.81
N LEU A 171 -19.52 -8.93 -7.76
CA LEU A 171 -19.05 -10.21 -8.25
C LEU A 171 -19.21 -10.28 -9.77
N TYR A 172 -18.15 -10.70 -10.47
CA TYR A 172 -18.13 -10.87 -11.92
C TYR A 172 -17.63 -12.26 -12.30
N ALA A 173 -18.10 -12.74 -13.44
CA ALA A 173 -17.56 -13.93 -14.10
C ALA A 173 -17.59 -13.72 -15.62
N ALA A 174 -16.75 -14.46 -16.34
CA ALA A 174 -16.79 -14.48 -17.80
C ALA A 174 -18.15 -14.93 -18.31
N ASN A 175 -18.63 -14.36 -19.41
CA ASN A 175 -19.88 -14.75 -20.04
C ASN A 175 -19.91 -16.25 -20.40
N THR A 176 -18.76 -16.79 -20.83
CA THR A 176 -18.60 -18.24 -21.10
C THR A 176 -18.78 -19.09 -19.85
N TYR A 177 -18.17 -18.66 -18.71
CA TYR A 177 -18.32 -19.36 -17.44
C TYR A 177 -19.79 -19.39 -16.97
N LEU A 178 -20.49 -18.27 -17.08
CA LEU A 178 -21.91 -18.16 -16.70
C LEU A 178 -22.83 -18.95 -17.64
N ALA A 179 -22.48 -19.03 -18.94
CA ALA A 179 -23.22 -19.86 -19.90
C ALA A 179 -23.13 -21.35 -19.57
N GLU A 180 -22.00 -21.82 -19.07
CA GLU A 180 -21.77 -23.22 -18.70
C GLU A 180 -22.32 -23.59 -17.31
N ASN A 181 -22.22 -22.68 -16.33
CA ASN A 181 -22.50 -22.96 -14.92
C ASN A 181 -23.79 -22.31 -14.41
N GLY A 182 -24.42 -21.43 -15.18
CA GLY A 182 -25.58 -20.63 -14.76
C GLY A 182 -25.20 -19.42 -13.92
N PHE A 183 -26.20 -18.62 -13.58
CA PHE A 183 -26.06 -17.49 -12.66
C PHE A 183 -26.40 -17.96 -11.24
N PRO A 184 -25.54 -17.71 -10.22
CA PRO A 184 -25.87 -18.02 -8.85
C PRO A 184 -26.96 -17.07 -8.33
N GLU A 185 -28.00 -17.60 -7.73
CA GLU A 185 -29.07 -16.84 -7.09
C GLU A 185 -28.98 -16.90 -5.57
N THR A 186 -28.36 -17.97 -5.05
CA THR A 186 -28.24 -18.24 -3.62
C THR A 186 -26.78 -18.41 -3.19
N GLN A 187 -26.55 -18.33 -1.88
CA GLN A 187 -25.24 -18.65 -1.31
C GLN A 187 -24.80 -20.09 -1.61
N ASP A 188 -25.74 -21.04 -1.65
CA ASP A 188 -25.45 -22.43 -1.93
C ASP A 188 -25.03 -22.65 -3.39
N ASP A 189 -25.54 -21.85 -4.31
CA ASP A 189 -25.08 -21.84 -5.69
C ASP A 189 -23.63 -21.33 -5.76
N LEU A 190 -23.31 -20.23 -5.07
CA LEU A 190 -21.94 -19.72 -4.98
C LEU A 190 -20.95 -20.76 -4.40
N ARG A 191 -21.36 -21.55 -3.40
CA ARG A 191 -20.54 -22.62 -2.83
C ARG A 191 -20.20 -23.75 -3.80
N ARG A 192 -21.04 -23.97 -4.81
CA ARG A 192 -20.82 -24.99 -5.85
C ARG A 192 -19.93 -24.49 -6.97
N MET A 193 -19.79 -23.19 -7.13
CA MET A 193 -18.99 -22.54 -8.15
C MET A 193 -17.55 -22.31 -7.70
N THR A 194 -16.67 -22.07 -8.64
CA THR A 194 -15.29 -21.69 -8.35
C THR A 194 -15.25 -20.21 -7.98
N LEU A 195 -14.87 -19.89 -6.74
CA LEU A 195 -14.66 -18.53 -6.27
C LEU A 195 -13.17 -18.21 -6.28
N ILE A 196 -12.85 -17.00 -6.75
CA ILE A 196 -11.51 -16.42 -6.79
C ILE A 196 -11.43 -15.36 -5.69
N GLY A 197 -10.52 -15.52 -4.73
CA GLY A 197 -10.38 -14.65 -3.58
C GLY A 197 -8.97 -14.14 -3.37
N PHE A 198 -8.81 -13.36 -2.31
CA PHE A 198 -7.50 -12.86 -1.88
C PHE A 198 -6.87 -13.78 -0.84
N ASP A 199 -5.54 -13.93 -0.89
CA ASP A 199 -4.82 -14.85 0.00
C ASP A 199 -4.38 -14.17 1.31
N SER A 200 -4.25 -12.85 1.34
CA SER A 200 -3.57 -12.10 2.40
C SER A 200 -4.47 -11.65 3.56
N SER A 201 -5.82 -11.67 3.43
CA SER A 201 -6.72 -11.22 4.51
C SER A 201 -8.10 -11.88 4.44
N ASP A 202 -8.81 -11.84 5.56
CA ASP A 202 -10.22 -12.27 5.63
C ASP A 202 -11.19 -11.11 5.31
N ASP A 203 -10.69 -9.93 4.93
CA ASP A 203 -11.53 -8.74 4.63
C ASP A 203 -12.62 -9.02 3.61
N LEU A 204 -12.32 -9.85 2.60
CA LEU A 204 -13.31 -10.29 1.61
C LEU A 204 -14.41 -11.15 2.25
N VAL A 205 -14.04 -12.10 3.09
CA VAL A 205 -14.99 -12.98 3.81
C VAL A 205 -15.90 -12.12 4.69
N ASP A 206 -15.33 -11.17 5.42
CA ASP A 206 -16.07 -10.28 6.30
C ASP A 206 -16.99 -9.33 5.52
N ALA A 207 -16.53 -8.80 4.38
CA ALA A 207 -17.35 -7.96 3.52
C ALA A 207 -18.53 -8.72 2.92
N LEU A 208 -18.34 -9.97 2.49
CA LEU A 208 -19.42 -10.82 1.99
C LEU A 208 -20.41 -11.22 3.10
N ARG A 209 -19.90 -11.45 4.32
CA ARG A 209 -20.76 -11.71 5.49
C ARG A 209 -21.69 -10.55 5.81
N LEU A 210 -21.21 -9.30 5.67
CA LEU A 210 -22.05 -8.10 5.83
C LEU A 210 -23.19 -8.02 4.81
N LEU A 211 -23.04 -8.64 3.64
CA LEU A 211 -24.09 -8.80 2.62
C LEU A 211 -24.96 -10.05 2.81
N GLY A 212 -24.79 -10.76 3.92
CA GLY A 212 -25.58 -11.97 4.23
C GLY A 212 -25.01 -13.25 3.61
N LEU A 213 -23.80 -13.22 3.04
CA LEU A 213 -23.12 -14.38 2.49
C LEU A 213 -22.07 -14.92 3.48
N ASP A 214 -22.43 -15.97 4.22
CA ASP A 214 -21.49 -16.63 5.14
C ASP A 214 -20.66 -17.68 4.39
N LEU A 215 -19.61 -17.22 3.73
CA LEU A 215 -18.66 -18.03 2.99
C LEU A 215 -17.36 -18.13 3.79
N ALA A 216 -16.92 -19.36 4.09
CA ALA A 216 -15.62 -19.58 4.69
C ALA A 216 -14.48 -19.34 3.66
N ARG A 217 -13.28 -19.01 4.12
CA ARG A 217 -12.10 -18.86 3.26
C ARG A 217 -11.83 -20.09 2.37
N SER A 218 -12.17 -21.28 2.85
CA SER A 218 -12.07 -22.54 2.09
C SER A 218 -13.00 -22.63 0.85
N ALA A 219 -14.01 -21.76 0.76
CA ALA A 219 -14.87 -21.67 -0.43
C ALA A 219 -14.13 -21.06 -1.64
N PHE A 220 -13.09 -20.28 -1.39
CA PHE A 220 -12.27 -19.69 -2.44
C PHE A 220 -11.21 -20.69 -2.91
N ARG A 221 -11.50 -21.41 -3.99
CA ARG A 221 -10.64 -22.46 -4.54
C ARG A 221 -9.41 -21.92 -5.26
N ILE A 222 -9.48 -20.70 -5.77
CA ILE A 222 -8.36 -19.95 -6.36
C ILE A 222 -8.11 -18.74 -5.49
N ARG A 223 -6.86 -18.56 -5.06
CA ARG A 223 -6.47 -17.43 -4.22
C ARG A 223 -5.18 -16.82 -4.73
N THR A 224 -5.12 -15.49 -4.72
CA THR A 224 -3.94 -14.73 -5.11
C THR A 224 -3.90 -13.43 -4.31
N ASP A 225 -2.70 -12.91 -4.04
CA ASP A 225 -2.47 -11.58 -3.46
C ASP A 225 -2.47 -10.47 -4.51
N ASN A 226 -2.50 -10.83 -5.80
CA ASN A 226 -2.46 -9.90 -6.92
C ASN A 226 -3.85 -9.70 -7.54
N GLN A 227 -4.40 -8.48 -7.40
CA GLN A 227 -5.74 -8.15 -7.89
C GLN A 227 -5.87 -8.20 -9.42
N LEU A 228 -4.80 -7.88 -10.15
CA LEU A 228 -4.80 -7.94 -11.62
C LEU A 228 -4.79 -9.39 -12.11
N ALA A 229 -4.06 -10.26 -11.43
CA ALA A 229 -4.09 -11.69 -11.69
C ALA A 229 -5.47 -12.29 -11.42
N ALA A 230 -6.12 -11.91 -10.30
CA ALA A 230 -7.49 -12.31 -10.00
C ALA A 230 -8.46 -11.90 -11.12
N TRP A 231 -8.36 -10.64 -11.57
CA TRP A 231 -9.20 -10.14 -12.66
C TRP A 231 -8.94 -10.85 -14.00
N ALA A 232 -7.70 -11.13 -14.31
CA ALA A 232 -7.34 -11.91 -15.50
C ALA A 232 -7.93 -13.32 -15.47
N LEU A 233 -7.92 -13.98 -14.30
CA LEU A 233 -8.54 -15.30 -14.10
C LEU A 233 -10.06 -15.25 -14.28
N VAL A 234 -10.73 -14.20 -13.77
CA VAL A 234 -12.17 -13.98 -13.99
C VAL A 234 -12.46 -13.89 -15.49
N LYS A 235 -11.73 -13.04 -16.22
CA LYS A 235 -11.93 -12.86 -17.68
C LYS A 235 -11.62 -14.13 -18.47
N ALA A 236 -10.71 -14.96 -18.01
CA ALA A 236 -10.39 -16.24 -18.62
C ALA A 236 -11.41 -17.36 -18.33
N GLY A 237 -12.46 -17.07 -17.53
CA GLY A 237 -13.49 -18.07 -17.19
C GLY A 237 -13.09 -19.05 -16.09
N ALA A 238 -12.07 -18.73 -15.28
CA ALA A 238 -11.64 -19.61 -14.20
C ALA A 238 -12.59 -19.64 -13.00
N GLY A 239 -13.53 -18.67 -12.90
CA GLY A 239 -14.49 -18.59 -11.82
C GLY A 239 -15.05 -17.19 -11.60
N ILE A 240 -15.69 -17.00 -10.44
CA ILE A 240 -16.29 -15.74 -9.99
C ILE A 240 -15.30 -15.01 -9.11
N GLY A 241 -15.04 -13.74 -9.41
CA GLY A 241 -14.21 -12.86 -8.59
C GLY A 241 -14.82 -11.47 -8.45
N MET A 242 -14.11 -10.56 -7.79
CA MET A 242 -14.60 -9.21 -7.54
C MET A 242 -13.85 -8.17 -8.38
N MET A 243 -14.58 -7.12 -8.75
CA MET A 243 -14.02 -5.94 -9.40
C MET A 243 -14.86 -4.71 -9.08
N LEU A 244 -14.23 -3.52 -9.19
CA LEU A 244 -14.90 -2.24 -9.11
C LEU A 244 -15.95 -2.15 -10.23
N ALA A 245 -17.16 -1.67 -9.91
CA ALA A 245 -18.26 -1.57 -10.88
C ALA A 245 -17.87 -0.77 -12.14
N GLU A 246 -17.15 0.34 -11.96
CA GLU A 246 -16.70 1.20 -13.06
C GLU A 246 -15.73 0.52 -14.05
N ILE A 247 -15.13 -0.61 -13.65
CA ILE A 247 -14.25 -1.43 -14.50
C ILE A 247 -15.01 -2.65 -15.03
N GLY A 248 -15.64 -3.41 -14.11
CA GLY A 248 -16.32 -4.65 -14.48
C GLY A 248 -17.51 -4.45 -15.42
N ASP A 249 -18.32 -3.41 -15.21
CA ASP A 249 -19.47 -3.12 -16.06
C ASP A 249 -19.08 -2.64 -17.48
N LYS A 250 -17.83 -2.19 -17.66
CA LYS A 250 -17.29 -1.77 -18.96
C LYS A 250 -16.56 -2.89 -19.71
N GLU A 251 -16.33 -4.02 -19.06
CA GLU A 251 -15.62 -5.15 -19.66
C GLU A 251 -16.63 -6.08 -20.37
N PRO A 252 -16.64 -6.12 -21.72
CA PRO A 252 -17.66 -6.85 -22.46
C PRO A 252 -17.58 -8.37 -22.33
N SER A 253 -16.45 -8.90 -21.90
CA SER A 253 -16.24 -10.35 -21.75
C SER A 253 -16.81 -10.94 -20.47
N VAL A 254 -17.28 -10.11 -19.53
CA VAL A 254 -17.82 -10.53 -18.24
C VAL A 254 -19.23 -9.98 -17.99
N ALA A 255 -19.92 -10.57 -17.04
CA ALA A 255 -21.17 -10.04 -16.49
C ALA A 255 -21.15 -10.11 -14.96
N ARG A 256 -22.02 -9.34 -14.31
CA ARG A 256 -22.27 -9.48 -12.86
C ARG A 256 -22.80 -10.88 -12.59
N ALA A 257 -22.05 -11.65 -11.77
CA ALA A 257 -22.40 -13.05 -11.55
C ALA A 257 -23.68 -13.21 -10.71
N MET A 258 -23.88 -12.33 -9.73
CA MET A 258 -25.07 -12.34 -8.83
C MET A 258 -25.70 -10.94 -8.77
N PRO A 259 -26.50 -10.55 -9.79
CA PRO A 259 -27.06 -9.19 -9.86
C PRO A 259 -27.98 -8.81 -8.71
N SER A 260 -28.63 -9.81 -8.08
CA SER A 260 -29.50 -9.63 -6.89
C SER A 260 -28.72 -9.26 -5.63
N LEU A 261 -27.42 -9.54 -5.58
CA LEU A 261 -26.56 -9.16 -4.47
C LEU A 261 -26.20 -7.68 -4.58
N GLY A 262 -26.43 -6.94 -3.52
CA GLY A 262 -25.98 -5.55 -3.41
C GLY A 262 -24.46 -5.43 -3.52
N PRO A 263 -23.94 -4.23 -3.85
CA PRO A 263 -22.51 -4.00 -3.90
C PRO A 263 -21.86 -4.03 -2.53
N ILE A 264 -20.61 -4.49 -2.47
CA ILE A 264 -19.70 -4.10 -1.41
C ILE A 264 -19.29 -2.67 -1.69
N VAL A 265 -19.53 -1.74 -0.77
CA VAL A 265 -19.18 -0.34 -0.95
C VAL A 265 -17.95 -0.01 -0.11
N VAL A 266 -16.89 0.42 -0.76
CA VAL A 266 -15.65 0.84 -0.10
C VAL A 266 -15.39 2.32 -0.32
N PRO A 267 -14.94 3.07 0.70
CA PRO A 267 -14.65 4.50 0.53
C PRO A 267 -13.27 4.69 -0.12
N MET A 268 -13.19 5.51 -1.17
CA MET A 268 -11.92 5.97 -1.72
C MET A 268 -11.47 7.23 -1.00
N TRP A 269 -10.22 7.23 -0.55
CA TRP A 269 -9.59 8.34 0.15
C TRP A 269 -8.31 8.76 -0.56
N LEU A 270 -8.10 10.07 -0.63
CA LEU A 270 -6.84 10.67 -1.03
C LEU A 270 -6.16 11.23 0.21
N THR A 271 -4.88 10.91 0.38
CA THR A 271 -4.11 11.27 1.58
C THR A 271 -2.76 11.86 1.24
N SER A 272 -2.26 12.74 2.10
CA SER A 272 -0.92 13.30 2.04
C SER A 272 -0.44 13.63 3.45
N HIS A 273 0.87 13.73 3.66
CA HIS A 273 1.40 14.25 4.92
C HIS A 273 1.09 15.73 5.10
N ARG A 274 0.75 16.11 6.33
CA ARG A 274 0.38 17.50 6.68
C ARG A 274 1.51 18.47 6.33
N GLU A 275 2.75 18.11 6.58
CA GLU A 275 3.92 18.93 6.28
C GLU A 275 4.10 19.21 4.78
N LEU A 276 3.62 18.31 3.91
CA LEU A 276 3.70 18.45 2.45
C LEU A 276 2.60 19.34 1.87
N GLN A 277 1.53 19.63 2.62
CA GLN A 277 0.44 20.51 2.14
C GLN A 277 0.88 21.97 1.93
N THR A 278 2.01 22.39 2.47
CA THR A 278 2.60 23.70 2.20
C THR A 278 3.34 23.74 0.85
N SER A 279 3.77 22.58 0.32
CA SER A 279 4.40 22.48 -1.00
C SER A 279 3.38 22.73 -2.11
N ARG A 280 3.67 23.76 -2.94
CA ARG A 280 2.83 24.11 -4.08
C ARG A 280 2.68 22.94 -5.07
N ARG A 281 3.76 22.20 -5.32
CA ARG A 281 3.78 21.02 -6.18
C ARG A 281 2.85 19.94 -5.65
N VAL A 282 2.95 19.60 -4.35
CA VAL A 282 2.12 18.54 -3.76
C VAL A 282 0.65 18.92 -3.77
N ARG A 283 0.30 20.17 -3.40
CA ARG A 283 -1.08 20.64 -3.43
C ARG A 283 -1.69 20.58 -4.82
N LEU A 284 -0.94 21.05 -5.84
CA LEU A 284 -1.40 21.04 -7.22
C LEU A 284 -1.76 19.61 -7.65
N VAL A 285 -0.85 18.64 -7.44
CA VAL A 285 -1.11 17.24 -7.81
C VAL A 285 -2.20 16.63 -6.95
N TYR A 286 -2.26 16.95 -5.65
CA TYR A 286 -3.30 16.47 -4.75
C TYR A 286 -4.69 16.92 -5.19
N ASP A 287 -4.87 18.22 -5.47
CA ASP A 287 -6.15 18.79 -5.89
C ASP A 287 -6.54 18.25 -7.28
N PHE A 288 -5.58 18.15 -8.20
CA PHE A 288 -5.81 17.55 -9.52
C PHE A 288 -6.30 16.10 -9.44
N LEU A 289 -5.66 15.28 -8.58
CA LEU A 289 -6.08 13.88 -8.37
C LEU A 289 -7.44 13.81 -7.70
N ALA A 290 -7.70 14.68 -6.71
CA ALA A 290 -8.98 14.71 -6.02
C ALA A 290 -10.14 14.95 -6.99
N ASP A 291 -10.00 15.93 -7.87
CA ASP A 291 -11.02 16.29 -8.85
C ASP A 291 -11.16 15.22 -9.96
N ALA A 292 -10.04 14.65 -10.40
CA ALA A 292 -10.04 13.64 -11.46
C ALA A 292 -10.60 12.28 -11.00
N LEU A 293 -10.37 11.89 -9.75
CA LEU A 293 -10.88 10.62 -9.18
C LEU A 293 -12.34 10.72 -8.73
N ALA A 294 -12.86 11.92 -8.48
CA ALA A 294 -14.26 12.13 -8.10
C ALA A 294 -15.22 11.89 -9.28
N ASN A 295 -14.76 12.18 -10.50
CA ASN A 295 -15.52 12.00 -11.75
C ASN A 295 -15.31 10.59 -12.33
#